data_25d6ec999ea8675389e7629bba30696d
#
_entry.id   25d6ec999ea8675389e7629bba30696d
#
_cell.length_a   1.000
_cell.length_b   1.000
_cell.length_c   1.000
_cell.angle_alpha   90.00
_cell.angle_beta   90.00
_cell.angle_gamma   90.00
#
_symmetry.space_group_name_H-M   'P 1'
#
loop_
_entity.id
_entity.type
_entity.pdbx_description
1 polymer ?
#
loop_
_entity_poly.entity_id
_entity_poly.type
_entity_poly.pdbx_seq_one_letter_code
_entity_poly.pdbx_strand_id
1 'polypeptide(L)'
;MPSYVYGIHAVESAIQAKKVDHLYVLKERQTHKVNQLLEAAQKNKVPVTFAELGWLNKKLGDVNHQGVAANLLTKSTQTKSLEDFLTSNNKNLFFLILDEVQDPHNLGACFRIASAFNLTGIIAPKNNSVGITPAVIKVASGAVDHVPFFQVTNLSRTLDLLKENNFFIYAADGYSDVSIYDEKFSGNVALVMGSEGKGIRRLTKDKCDLTFSIPMQGSIDSLNVSVATGICVSEIRRKLG
;
A
#
# COMPACT_ATOMS: atom_id res chain seq x y z
N MET A 1 6.92 -3.04 -11.65
CA MET A 1 7.12 -4.19 -12.57
C MET A 1 5.74 -4.65 -13.01
N PRO A 2 5.52 -5.09 -14.26
CA PRO A 2 4.23 -5.62 -14.68
C PRO A 2 3.84 -6.82 -13.80
N SER A 3 2.63 -6.80 -13.27
CA SER A 3 2.09 -7.88 -12.46
C SER A 3 1.39 -8.88 -13.39
N TYR A 4 1.89 -10.12 -13.45
CA TYR A 4 1.31 -11.15 -14.30
C TYR A 4 0.40 -12.08 -13.48
N VAL A 5 -0.76 -12.40 -14.05
CA VAL A 5 -1.59 -13.53 -13.65
C VAL A 5 -1.48 -14.63 -14.72
N TYR A 6 -1.48 -15.89 -14.32
CA TYR A 6 -1.29 -17.01 -15.24
C TYR A 6 -2.20 -18.20 -14.89
N GLY A 7 -2.42 -19.05 -15.89
CA GLY A 7 -3.37 -20.16 -15.82
C GLY A 7 -4.79 -19.73 -16.21
N ILE A 8 -5.52 -20.67 -16.86
CA ILE A 8 -6.79 -20.40 -17.55
C ILE A 8 -7.82 -19.74 -16.64
N HIS A 9 -8.09 -20.31 -15.49
CA HIS A 9 -9.13 -19.80 -14.57
C HIS A 9 -8.79 -18.43 -13.95
N ALA A 10 -7.51 -18.23 -13.58
CA ALA A 10 -7.08 -16.97 -13.00
C ALA A 10 -7.13 -15.83 -14.03
N VAL A 11 -6.71 -16.12 -15.27
CA VAL A 11 -6.78 -15.16 -16.38
C VAL A 11 -8.22 -14.83 -16.74
N GLU A 12 -9.11 -15.84 -16.80
CA GLU A 12 -10.53 -15.66 -17.07
C GLU A 12 -11.18 -14.72 -16.02
N SER A 13 -10.96 -15.00 -14.74
CA SER A 13 -11.46 -14.16 -13.65
C SER A 13 -10.94 -12.71 -13.75
N ALA A 14 -9.68 -12.54 -14.12
CA ALA A 14 -9.10 -11.21 -14.30
C ALA A 14 -9.71 -10.45 -15.49
N ILE A 15 -10.01 -11.14 -16.60
CA ILE A 15 -10.68 -10.54 -17.78
C ILE A 15 -12.12 -10.11 -17.40
N GLN A 16 -12.87 -10.98 -16.72
CA GLN A 16 -14.23 -10.68 -16.26
C GLN A 16 -14.26 -9.49 -15.29
N ALA A 17 -13.24 -9.39 -14.42
CA ALA A 17 -13.06 -8.26 -13.50
C ALA A 17 -12.54 -6.99 -14.20
N LYS A 18 -12.34 -7.00 -15.54
CA LYS A 18 -11.75 -5.89 -16.32
C LYS A 18 -10.40 -5.41 -15.78
N LYS A 19 -9.59 -6.33 -15.28
CA LYS A 19 -8.27 -6.06 -14.67
C LYS A 19 -7.09 -6.42 -15.60
N VAL A 20 -7.34 -6.81 -16.84
CA VAL A 20 -6.30 -7.22 -17.79
C VAL A 20 -5.96 -6.11 -18.75
N ASP A 21 -4.66 -5.77 -18.83
CA ASP A 21 -4.08 -4.86 -19.80
C ASP A 21 -3.74 -5.58 -21.11
N HIS A 22 -3.15 -6.76 -21.01
CA HIS A 22 -2.70 -7.53 -22.19
C HIS A 22 -2.76 -9.04 -21.91
N LEU A 23 -3.28 -9.81 -22.86
CA LEU A 23 -3.36 -11.26 -22.80
C LEU A 23 -2.24 -11.90 -23.67
N TYR A 24 -1.51 -12.85 -23.09
CA TYR A 24 -0.50 -13.64 -23.78
C TYR A 24 -0.96 -15.10 -23.87
N VAL A 25 -0.97 -15.64 -25.06
CA VAL A 25 -1.39 -17.02 -25.34
C VAL A 25 -0.31 -17.75 -26.10
N LEU A 26 -0.01 -19.01 -25.72
CA LEU A 26 0.97 -19.84 -26.41
C LEU A 26 0.48 -20.15 -27.82
N LYS A 27 1.30 -19.87 -28.85
CA LYS A 27 0.96 -20.07 -30.27
C LYS A 27 0.43 -21.47 -30.60
N GLU A 28 1.01 -22.49 -29.97
CA GLU A 28 0.73 -23.89 -30.27
C GLU A 28 -0.43 -24.50 -29.49
N ARG A 29 -1.05 -23.72 -28.59
CA ARG A 29 -2.07 -24.24 -27.68
C ARG A 29 -3.47 -23.69 -27.98
N GLN A 30 -4.13 -24.32 -28.95
CA GLN A 30 -5.53 -24.04 -29.27
C GLN A 30 -6.44 -25.10 -28.62
N THR A 31 -6.92 -24.79 -27.43
CA THR A 31 -7.92 -25.61 -26.74
C THR A 31 -9.24 -24.84 -26.65
N HIS A 32 -10.36 -25.56 -26.48
CA HIS A 32 -11.67 -24.94 -26.31
C HIS A 32 -11.68 -23.84 -25.25
N LYS A 33 -11.01 -24.08 -24.09
CA LYS A 33 -10.88 -23.09 -23.01
C LYS A 33 -10.07 -21.86 -23.41
N VAL A 34 -9.03 -22.03 -24.20
CA VAL A 34 -8.23 -20.90 -24.70
C VAL A 34 -9.04 -20.06 -25.69
N ASN A 35 -9.85 -20.70 -26.53
CA ASN A 35 -10.73 -19.97 -27.46
C ASN A 35 -11.78 -19.15 -26.69
N GLN A 36 -12.37 -19.67 -25.63
CA GLN A 36 -13.25 -18.90 -24.74
C GLN A 36 -12.55 -17.68 -24.11
N LEU A 37 -11.28 -17.82 -23.72
CA LEU A 37 -10.50 -16.69 -23.22
C LEU A 37 -10.25 -15.62 -24.31
N LEU A 38 -10.00 -16.05 -25.55
CA LEU A 38 -9.82 -15.13 -26.69
C LEU A 38 -11.11 -14.37 -26.98
N GLU A 39 -12.26 -15.05 -26.97
CA GLU A 39 -13.57 -14.39 -27.11
C GLU A 39 -13.84 -13.39 -25.99
N ALA A 40 -13.55 -13.79 -24.73
CA ALA A 40 -13.70 -12.90 -23.60
C ALA A 40 -12.75 -11.68 -23.69
N ALA A 41 -11.51 -11.86 -24.14
CA ALA A 41 -10.55 -10.79 -24.35
C ALA A 41 -11.05 -9.82 -25.44
N GLN A 42 -11.56 -10.34 -26.55
CA GLN A 42 -12.12 -9.54 -27.64
C GLN A 42 -13.33 -8.72 -27.19
N LYS A 43 -14.26 -9.33 -26.44
CA LYS A 43 -15.45 -8.66 -25.88
C LYS A 43 -15.07 -7.52 -24.93
N ASN A 44 -13.98 -7.69 -24.16
CA ASN A 44 -13.48 -6.69 -23.23
C ASN A 44 -12.42 -5.76 -23.84
N LYS A 45 -12.15 -5.84 -25.16
CA LYS A 45 -11.14 -5.06 -25.88
C LYS A 45 -9.72 -5.20 -25.31
N VAL A 46 -9.40 -6.38 -24.78
CA VAL A 46 -8.06 -6.69 -24.28
C VAL A 46 -7.16 -7.10 -25.45
N PRO A 47 -6.01 -6.42 -25.64
CA PRO A 47 -5.04 -6.81 -26.65
C PRO A 47 -4.50 -8.21 -26.42
N VAL A 48 -4.31 -9.00 -27.48
CA VAL A 48 -3.80 -10.37 -27.42
C VAL A 48 -2.51 -10.49 -28.20
N THR A 49 -1.49 -11.12 -27.59
CA THR A 49 -0.26 -11.51 -28.25
C THR A 49 -0.05 -13.02 -28.15
N PHE A 50 0.21 -13.65 -29.31
CA PHE A 50 0.63 -15.03 -29.33
C PHE A 50 2.13 -15.14 -29.07
N ALA A 51 2.49 -15.75 -27.94
CA ALA A 51 3.86 -15.87 -27.45
C ALA A 51 4.43 -17.28 -27.64
N GLU A 52 5.74 -17.38 -27.63
CA GLU A 52 6.46 -18.66 -27.60
C GLU A 52 6.67 -19.13 -26.15
N LEU A 53 6.83 -20.46 -25.97
CA LEU A 53 7.00 -21.06 -24.64
C LEU A 53 8.19 -20.46 -23.88
N GLY A 54 9.33 -20.27 -24.57
CA GLY A 54 10.52 -19.66 -23.98
C GLY A 54 10.31 -18.24 -23.46
N TRP A 55 9.46 -17.46 -24.14
CA TRP A 55 9.10 -16.11 -23.68
C TRP A 55 8.25 -16.14 -22.41
N LEU A 56 7.24 -17.02 -22.35
CA LEU A 56 6.39 -17.18 -21.17
C LEU A 56 7.22 -17.62 -19.96
N ASN A 57 8.07 -18.64 -20.10
CA ASN A 57 8.93 -19.13 -19.03
C ASN A 57 9.92 -18.06 -18.54
N LYS A 58 10.48 -17.26 -19.45
CA LYS A 58 11.38 -16.16 -19.08
C LYS A 58 10.67 -15.07 -18.26
N LYS A 59 9.38 -14.81 -18.53
CA LYS A 59 8.60 -13.79 -17.84
C LYS A 59 7.99 -14.25 -16.52
N LEU A 60 7.58 -15.51 -16.44
CA LEU A 60 6.80 -16.06 -15.32
C LEU A 60 7.63 -16.96 -14.39
N GLY A 61 8.81 -17.41 -14.82
CA GLY A 61 9.58 -18.44 -14.13
C GLY A 61 9.02 -19.85 -14.37
N ASP A 62 9.49 -20.82 -13.58
CA ASP A 62 9.06 -22.21 -13.65
C ASP A 62 7.72 -22.42 -12.93
N VAL A 63 6.63 -22.03 -13.61
CA VAL A 63 5.26 -22.11 -13.10
C VAL A 63 4.34 -22.80 -14.09
N ASN A 64 3.29 -23.46 -13.60
CA ASN A 64 2.29 -24.08 -14.47
C ASN A 64 1.32 -23.03 -15.03
N HIS A 65 1.75 -22.30 -16.05
CA HIS A 65 0.96 -21.25 -16.68
C HIS A 65 -0.10 -21.73 -17.67
N GLN A 66 -0.16 -23.03 -17.94
CA GLN A 66 -1.15 -23.65 -18.84
C GLN A 66 -1.22 -23.01 -20.24
N GLY A 67 -0.13 -22.38 -20.70
CA GLY A 67 -0.03 -21.70 -22.00
C GLY A 67 -0.72 -20.33 -22.07
N VAL A 68 -1.16 -19.77 -20.94
CA VAL A 68 -1.80 -18.45 -20.89
C VAL A 68 -1.27 -17.62 -19.72
N ALA A 69 -1.08 -16.32 -19.98
CA ALA A 69 -0.77 -15.33 -18.99
C ALA A 69 -1.42 -13.99 -19.36
N ALA A 70 -1.73 -13.20 -18.39
CA ALA A 70 -2.19 -11.84 -18.62
C ALA A 70 -1.37 -10.85 -17.81
N ASN A 71 -0.99 -9.75 -18.44
CA ASN A 71 -0.53 -8.57 -17.73
C ASN A 71 -1.76 -7.92 -17.13
N LEU A 72 -1.77 -7.77 -15.82
CA LEU A 72 -2.87 -7.05 -15.19
C LEU A 72 -2.74 -5.57 -15.58
N LEU A 73 -3.89 -4.95 -15.82
CA LEU A 73 -3.96 -3.51 -15.70
C LEU A 73 -3.34 -3.23 -14.33
N THR A 74 -2.02 -2.99 -14.30
CA THR A 74 -1.60 -2.04 -13.34
C THR A 74 -2.56 -0.88 -13.63
N LYS A 75 -3.58 -0.65 -12.79
CA LYS A 75 -3.92 0.73 -12.60
C LYS A 75 -2.54 1.33 -12.42
N SER A 76 -2.02 2.02 -13.44
CA SER A 76 -1.28 3.18 -13.17
C SER A 76 -2.27 4.00 -12.35
N THR A 77 -2.34 3.76 -11.08
CA THR A 77 -1.97 4.79 -10.19
C THR A 77 -0.58 5.16 -10.70
N GLN A 78 -0.48 5.93 -11.79
CA GLN A 78 0.36 7.11 -11.71
C GLN A 78 -0.03 7.60 -10.36
N THR A 79 0.80 7.23 -9.41
CA THR A 79 0.73 7.77 -8.08
C THR A 79 0.93 9.23 -8.40
N LYS A 80 -0.21 9.97 -8.51
CA LYS A 80 -0.16 11.41 -8.58
C LYS A 80 0.85 11.72 -7.54
N SER A 81 1.81 12.56 -7.81
CA SER A 81 2.76 12.92 -6.77
C SER A 81 1.93 13.23 -5.52
N LEU A 82 2.49 13.12 -4.35
CA LEU A 82 1.73 13.49 -3.14
C LEU A 82 1.20 14.93 -3.28
N GLU A 83 1.97 15.81 -3.92
CA GLU A 83 1.62 17.19 -4.24
C GLU A 83 0.35 17.27 -5.11
N ASP A 84 0.30 16.52 -6.22
CA ASP A 84 -0.85 16.47 -7.11
C ASP A 84 -2.10 15.89 -6.42
N PHE A 85 -1.88 14.93 -5.52
CA PHE A 85 -2.95 14.34 -4.72
C PHE A 85 -3.53 15.37 -3.76
N LEU A 86 -2.70 16.10 -3.02
CA LEU A 86 -3.12 17.12 -2.06
C LEU A 86 -3.84 18.29 -2.75
N THR A 87 -3.40 18.71 -3.92
CA THR A 87 -4.07 19.76 -4.70
C THR A 87 -5.52 19.39 -5.07
N SER A 88 -5.78 18.09 -5.27
CA SER A 88 -7.11 17.59 -5.68
C SER A 88 -8.01 17.24 -4.49
N ASN A 89 -7.47 17.14 -3.26
CA ASN A 89 -8.15 16.67 -2.06
C ASN A 89 -7.67 17.47 -0.84
N ASN A 90 -8.56 18.11 -0.11
CA ASN A 90 -8.13 19.06 0.92
C ASN A 90 -8.87 18.97 2.26
N LYS A 91 -9.79 18.02 2.48
CA LYS A 91 -10.57 17.91 3.70
C LYS A 91 -10.71 16.48 4.20
N ASN A 92 -10.67 16.30 5.52
CA ASN A 92 -10.89 15.04 6.21
C ASN A 92 -9.88 13.94 5.76
N LEU A 93 -8.66 14.34 5.50
CA LEU A 93 -7.60 13.42 5.08
C LEU A 93 -6.90 12.83 6.29
N PHE A 94 -6.60 11.53 6.21
CA PHE A 94 -5.82 10.84 7.24
C PHE A 94 -4.72 10.00 6.60
N PHE A 95 -3.46 10.44 6.73
CA PHE A 95 -2.29 9.70 6.26
C PHE A 95 -1.60 8.95 7.40
N LEU A 96 -1.16 7.74 7.09
CA LEU A 96 -0.19 7.00 7.91
C LEU A 96 1.21 7.21 7.33
N ILE A 97 2.13 7.66 8.16
CA ILE A 97 3.53 7.88 7.80
C ILE A 97 4.38 6.83 8.51
N LEU A 98 5.12 6.02 7.74
CA LEU A 98 5.98 4.95 8.26
C LEU A 98 7.44 5.38 8.14
N ASP A 99 8.07 5.75 9.26
CA ASP A 99 9.46 6.21 9.28
C ASP A 99 10.43 5.03 9.43
N GLU A 100 11.04 4.62 8.30
CA GLU A 100 12.03 3.51 8.22
C GLU A 100 11.50 2.12 8.62
N VAL A 101 10.25 1.80 8.33
CA VAL A 101 9.71 0.45 8.48
C VAL A 101 10.27 -0.44 7.38
N GLN A 102 11.04 -1.47 7.74
CA GLN A 102 11.77 -2.33 6.80
C GLN A 102 11.15 -3.72 6.61
N ASP A 103 10.39 -4.21 7.57
CA ASP A 103 9.77 -5.53 7.49
C ASP A 103 8.55 -5.50 6.54
N PRO A 104 8.55 -6.35 5.49
CA PRO A 104 7.43 -6.50 4.59
C PRO A 104 6.12 -6.92 5.27
N HIS A 105 6.19 -7.69 6.35
CA HIS A 105 5.01 -8.13 7.10
C HIS A 105 4.34 -6.95 7.80
N ASN A 106 5.13 -6.07 8.41
CA ASN A 106 4.63 -4.86 9.06
C ASN A 106 4.00 -3.90 8.05
N LEU A 107 4.65 -3.66 6.90
CA LEU A 107 4.06 -2.82 5.85
C LEU A 107 2.75 -3.42 5.33
N GLY A 108 2.72 -4.73 5.07
CA GLY A 108 1.51 -5.42 4.61
C GLY A 108 0.36 -5.33 5.62
N ALA A 109 0.64 -5.47 6.93
CA ALA A 109 -0.33 -5.28 7.99
C ALA A 109 -0.83 -3.82 8.07
N CYS A 110 0.07 -2.84 7.92
CA CYS A 110 -0.30 -1.41 7.86
C CYS A 110 -1.21 -1.09 6.67
N PHE A 111 -1.01 -1.72 5.50
CA PHE A 111 -1.95 -1.60 4.37
C PHE A 111 -3.34 -2.11 4.72
N ARG A 112 -3.45 -3.24 5.44
CA ARG A 112 -4.76 -3.77 5.88
C ARG A 112 -5.44 -2.82 6.87
N ILE A 113 -4.70 -2.27 7.82
CA ILE A 113 -5.20 -1.28 8.78
C ILE A 113 -5.68 -0.03 8.02
N ALA A 114 -4.86 0.49 7.12
CA ALA A 114 -5.22 1.66 6.32
C ALA A 114 -6.50 1.45 5.50
N SER A 115 -6.65 0.27 4.90
CA SER A 115 -7.86 -0.11 4.16
C SER A 115 -9.08 -0.26 5.09
N ALA A 116 -8.92 -0.95 6.23
CA ALA A 116 -10.02 -1.21 7.16
C ALA A 116 -10.60 0.07 7.77
N PHE A 117 -9.74 1.06 8.03
CA PHE A 117 -10.12 2.34 8.63
C PHE A 117 -10.23 3.49 7.61
N ASN A 118 -10.26 3.17 6.30
CA ASN A 118 -10.39 4.13 5.21
C ASN A 118 -9.42 5.32 5.34
N LEU A 119 -8.13 5.04 5.53
CA LEU A 119 -7.09 6.05 5.49
C LEU A 119 -6.92 6.57 4.06
N THR A 120 -6.52 7.81 3.93
CA THR A 120 -6.26 8.47 2.64
C THR A 120 -5.09 7.82 1.90
N GLY A 121 -4.09 7.35 2.63
CA GLY A 121 -2.93 6.66 2.06
C GLY A 121 -1.83 6.44 3.08
N ILE A 122 -0.76 5.79 2.62
CA ILE A 122 0.46 5.55 3.38
C ILE A 122 1.60 6.31 2.72
N ILE A 123 2.43 6.98 3.53
CA ILE A 123 3.64 7.68 3.11
C ILE A 123 4.85 7.01 3.75
N ALA A 124 5.89 6.72 2.98
CA ALA A 124 7.15 6.17 3.50
C ALA A 124 8.35 6.73 2.75
N PRO A 125 9.54 6.85 3.36
CA PRO A 125 10.74 7.23 2.63
C PRO A 125 11.13 6.12 1.64
N LYS A 126 11.76 6.50 0.51
CA LYS A 126 12.29 5.53 -0.48
C LYS A 126 13.48 4.76 0.06
N ASN A 127 14.29 5.40 0.88
CA ASN A 127 15.50 4.83 1.46
C ASN A 127 15.18 4.27 2.85
N ASN A 128 15.84 3.18 3.22
CA ASN A 128 15.72 2.51 4.53
C ASN A 128 14.29 2.06 4.88
N SER A 129 13.42 1.93 3.89
CA SER A 129 12.05 1.40 4.05
C SER A 129 11.75 0.36 3.00
N VAL A 130 10.92 -0.59 3.35
CA VAL A 130 10.45 -1.60 2.41
C VAL A 130 9.44 -0.97 1.43
N GLY A 131 9.58 -1.32 0.15
CA GLY A 131 8.58 -1.01 -0.86
C GLY A 131 7.54 -2.13 -1.00
N ILE A 132 6.65 -2.00 -2.00
CA ILE A 132 5.67 -3.05 -2.32
C ILE A 132 6.40 -4.24 -2.94
N THR A 133 6.51 -5.34 -2.19
CA THR A 133 7.10 -6.62 -2.59
C THR A 133 6.02 -7.69 -2.67
N PRO A 134 6.28 -8.88 -3.26
CA PRO A 134 5.35 -10.00 -3.23
C PRO A 134 4.92 -10.40 -1.82
N ALA A 135 5.81 -10.30 -0.84
CA ALA A 135 5.50 -10.56 0.57
C ALA A 135 4.50 -9.53 1.12
N VAL A 136 4.70 -8.23 0.85
CA VAL A 136 3.76 -7.16 1.22
C VAL A 136 2.38 -7.40 0.59
N ILE A 137 2.32 -7.71 -0.71
CA ILE A 137 1.06 -7.98 -1.43
C ILE A 137 0.31 -9.14 -0.78
N LYS A 138 1.03 -10.24 -0.47
CA LYS A 138 0.45 -11.42 0.19
C LYS A 138 -0.15 -11.08 1.55
N VAL A 139 0.58 -10.36 2.40
CA VAL A 139 0.14 -9.99 3.75
C VAL A 139 -0.99 -8.96 3.71
N ALA A 140 -0.92 -8.01 2.80
CA ALA A 140 -1.91 -6.94 2.64
C ALA A 140 -3.28 -7.43 2.16
N SER A 141 -3.40 -8.67 1.61
CA SER A 141 -4.67 -9.29 1.22
C SER A 141 -5.56 -8.39 0.34
N GLY A 142 -4.97 -7.78 -0.70
CA GLY A 142 -5.66 -6.90 -1.64
C GLY A 142 -5.73 -5.41 -1.23
N ALA A 143 -5.34 -5.05 -0.02
CA ALA A 143 -5.37 -3.65 0.42
C ALA A 143 -4.42 -2.74 -0.40
N VAL A 144 -3.32 -3.28 -0.93
CA VAL A 144 -2.38 -2.55 -1.80
C VAL A 144 -3.05 -1.98 -3.05
N ASP A 145 -4.11 -2.62 -3.54
CA ASP A 145 -4.82 -2.18 -4.75
C ASP A 145 -5.71 -0.95 -4.51
N HIS A 146 -6.01 -0.63 -3.27
CA HIS A 146 -7.00 0.38 -2.89
C HIS A 146 -6.42 1.52 -2.05
N VAL A 147 -5.34 1.27 -1.32
CA VAL A 147 -4.70 2.27 -0.47
C VAL A 147 -3.53 2.91 -1.22
N PRO A 148 -3.57 4.23 -1.50
CA PRO A 148 -2.45 4.94 -2.12
C PRO A 148 -1.17 4.81 -1.29
N PHE A 149 -0.06 4.54 -1.96
CA PHE A 149 1.27 4.45 -1.34
C PHE A 149 2.23 5.46 -1.96
N PHE A 150 2.68 6.42 -1.18
CA PHE A 150 3.56 7.50 -1.60
C PHE A 150 4.96 7.25 -1.05
N GLN A 151 5.90 6.90 -1.93
CA GLN A 151 7.31 6.81 -1.57
C GLN A 151 8.00 8.15 -1.83
N VAL A 152 8.48 8.79 -0.78
CA VAL A 152 9.09 10.11 -0.82
C VAL A 152 10.61 10.06 -0.63
N THR A 153 11.34 10.97 -1.23
CA THR A 153 12.81 11.03 -1.11
C THR A 153 13.26 11.73 0.16
N ASN A 154 12.45 12.68 0.66
CA ASN A 154 12.77 13.46 1.85
C ASN A 154 11.53 13.60 2.73
N LEU A 155 11.48 12.80 3.80
CA LEU A 155 10.34 12.79 4.72
C LEU A 155 10.18 14.13 5.44
N SER A 156 11.27 14.78 5.85
CA SER A 156 11.20 16.08 6.52
C SER A 156 10.51 17.13 5.65
N ARG A 157 10.89 17.24 4.36
CA ARG A 157 10.23 18.14 3.40
C ARG A 157 8.77 17.76 3.17
N THR A 158 8.47 16.45 3.22
CA THR A 158 7.09 15.96 3.07
C THR A 158 6.22 16.39 4.26
N LEU A 159 6.77 16.37 5.48
CA LEU A 159 6.05 16.86 6.66
C LEU A 159 5.78 18.38 6.55
N ASP A 160 6.73 19.15 6.06
CA ASP A 160 6.51 20.60 5.80
C ASP A 160 5.37 20.80 4.78
N LEU A 161 5.38 20.06 3.67
CA LEU A 161 4.32 20.09 2.67
C LEU A 161 2.95 19.73 3.25
N LEU A 162 2.87 18.73 4.13
CA LEU A 162 1.61 18.37 4.80
C LEU A 162 1.11 19.52 5.71
N LYS A 163 2.01 20.18 6.46
CA LYS A 163 1.66 21.35 7.27
C LYS A 163 1.11 22.51 6.43
N GLU A 164 1.74 22.79 5.29
CA GLU A 164 1.26 23.78 4.30
C GLU A 164 -0.16 23.45 3.78
N ASN A 165 -0.55 22.16 3.81
CA ASN A 165 -1.87 21.66 3.43
C ASN A 165 -2.79 21.43 4.65
N ASN A 166 -2.55 22.10 5.76
CA ASN A 166 -3.36 22.10 6.98
C ASN A 166 -3.48 20.71 7.66
N PHE A 167 -2.45 19.90 7.59
CA PHE A 167 -2.35 18.69 8.40
C PHE A 167 -1.79 19.01 9.78
N PHE A 168 -2.38 18.41 10.81
CA PHE A 168 -1.75 18.28 12.11
C PHE A 168 -1.00 16.93 12.17
N ILE A 169 0.28 16.97 12.52
CA ILE A 169 1.18 15.82 12.48
C ILE A 169 1.41 15.28 13.87
N TYR A 170 0.89 14.09 14.10
CA TYR A 170 1.04 13.37 15.36
C TYR A 170 2.13 12.30 15.22
N ALA A 171 2.90 12.09 16.27
CA ALA A 171 3.91 11.04 16.36
C ALA A 171 3.61 10.08 17.52
N ALA A 172 3.54 8.79 17.25
CA ALA A 172 3.46 7.77 18.29
C ALA A 172 4.84 7.50 18.87
N ASP A 173 5.06 7.93 20.10
CA ASP A 173 6.31 7.81 20.83
C ASP A 173 6.05 7.27 22.25
N GLY A 174 6.60 6.10 22.56
CA GLY A 174 6.41 5.45 23.87
C GLY A 174 6.91 6.25 25.07
N TYR A 175 7.74 7.26 24.81
CA TYR A 175 8.29 8.14 25.87
C TYR A 175 7.52 9.46 26.04
N SER A 176 6.40 9.64 25.34
CA SER A 176 5.56 10.83 25.50
C SER A 176 4.73 10.74 26.76
N ASP A 177 4.63 11.85 27.50
CA ASP A 177 3.76 12.00 28.66
C ASP A 177 2.27 12.15 28.30
N VAL A 178 1.97 12.45 27.03
CA VAL A 178 0.59 12.61 26.52
C VAL A 178 0.04 11.26 26.12
N SER A 179 -1.08 10.86 26.71
CA SER A 179 -1.79 9.65 26.30
C SER A 179 -2.60 9.89 25.03
N ILE A 180 -2.58 8.94 24.09
CA ILE A 180 -3.46 8.97 22.91
C ILE A 180 -4.94 9.07 23.29
N TYR A 181 -5.31 8.53 24.45
CA TYR A 181 -6.69 8.52 24.92
C TYR A 181 -7.17 9.90 25.43
N ASP A 182 -6.24 10.78 25.79
CA ASP A 182 -6.54 12.13 26.27
C ASP A 182 -6.48 13.19 25.16
N GLU A 183 -5.83 12.86 24.03
CA GLU A 183 -5.64 13.77 22.90
C GLU A 183 -6.94 13.95 22.09
N LYS A 184 -7.13 15.14 21.51
CA LYS A 184 -8.24 15.48 20.63
C LYS A 184 -7.75 15.59 19.20
N PHE A 185 -8.37 14.82 18.31
CA PHE A 185 -8.03 14.82 16.88
C PHE A 185 -9.09 15.57 16.09
N SER A 186 -8.67 16.38 15.12
CA SER A 186 -9.57 17.11 14.24
C SER A 186 -8.92 17.47 12.91
N GLY A 187 -9.72 17.71 11.88
CA GLY A 187 -9.24 18.13 10.56
C GLY A 187 -8.44 17.08 9.81
N ASN A 188 -7.42 17.52 9.07
CA ASN A 188 -6.51 16.62 8.37
C ASN A 188 -5.44 16.10 9.34
N VAL A 189 -5.28 14.79 9.40
CA VAL A 189 -4.38 14.11 10.33
C VAL A 189 -3.28 13.37 9.58
N ALA A 190 -2.04 13.50 10.05
CA ALA A 190 -0.93 12.64 9.68
C ALA A 190 -0.37 11.96 10.92
N LEU A 191 -0.40 10.63 10.95
CA LEU A 191 0.14 9.81 12.04
C LEU A 191 1.50 9.25 11.65
N VAL A 192 2.53 9.61 12.39
CA VAL A 192 3.89 9.08 12.21
C VAL A 192 4.12 7.90 13.16
N MET A 193 4.52 6.77 12.57
CA MET A 193 4.95 5.56 13.27
C MET A 193 6.42 5.31 12.94
N GLY A 194 7.22 5.05 13.95
CA GLY A 194 8.64 4.73 13.80
C GLY A 194 8.92 3.25 13.54
N SER A 195 10.18 2.93 13.25
CA SER A 195 10.65 1.55 13.11
C SER A 195 10.77 0.84 14.47
N GLU A 196 10.72 -0.50 14.43
CA GLU A 196 10.93 -1.32 15.62
C GLU A 196 12.32 -1.08 16.21
N GLY A 197 12.41 -0.91 17.52
CA GLY A 197 13.63 -0.71 18.29
C GLY A 197 14.24 0.69 18.21
N LYS A 198 14.21 1.38 17.05
CA LYS A 198 14.77 2.74 16.90
C LYS A 198 13.74 3.85 17.09
N GLY A 199 12.45 3.51 16.97
CA GLY A 199 11.38 4.50 17.01
C GLY A 199 11.41 5.47 15.82
N ILE A 200 10.94 6.69 16.04
CA ILE A 200 10.89 7.77 15.05
C ILE A 200 12.24 8.51 15.08
N ARG A 201 12.79 8.79 13.89
CA ARG A 201 14.03 9.57 13.78
C ARG A 201 13.86 10.96 14.38
N ARG A 202 14.91 11.46 15.04
CA ARG A 202 14.90 12.78 15.69
C ARG A 202 14.41 13.89 14.75
N LEU A 203 14.95 13.98 13.53
CA LEU A 203 14.56 15.01 12.55
C LEU A 203 13.09 14.90 12.12
N THR A 204 12.53 13.69 12.11
CA THR A 204 11.10 13.47 11.83
C THR A 204 10.27 13.91 13.02
N LYS A 205 10.67 13.52 14.23
CA LYS A 205 9.99 13.85 15.49
C LYS A 205 9.95 15.36 15.73
N ASP A 206 11.05 16.07 15.49
CA ASP A 206 11.17 17.52 15.65
C ASP A 206 10.22 18.30 14.71
N LYS A 207 9.73 17.66 13.65
CA LYS A 207 8.74 18.21 12.70
C LYS A 207 7.28 17.87 13.05
N CYS A 208 7.05 16.97 14.00
CA CYS A 208 5.69 16.65 14.43
C CYS A 208 5.15 17.76 15.33
N ASP A 209 3.84 17.98 15.28
CA ASP A 209 3.19 19.01 16.10
C ASP A 209 2.95 18.53 17.52
N LEU A 210 2.72 17.21 17.69
CA LEU A 210 2.51 16.59 18.99
C LEU A 210 3.01 15.16 18.98
N THR A 211 3.57 14.71 20.11
CA THR A 211 3.83 13.30 20.38
C THR A 211 2.87 12.77 21.42
N PHE A 212 2.47 11.51 21.26
CA PHE A 212 1.65 10.81 22.25
C PHE A 212 2.12 9.37 22.42
N SER A 213 1.79 8.77 23.55
CA SER A 213 2.07 7.36 23.87
C SER A 213 0.77 6.54 23.91
N ILE A 214 0.93 5.23 23.71
CA ILE A 214 -0.07 4.23 24.11
C ILE A 214 0.28 3.81 25.54
N PRO A 215 -0.54 4.09 26.55
CA PRO A 215 -0.27 3.69 27.91
C PRO A 215 -0.15 2.16 28.03
N MET A 216 0.98 1.69 28.49
CA MET A 216 1.24 0.26 28.73
C MET A 216 1.44 0.02 30.22
N GLN A 217 0.93 -1.12 30.73
CA GLN A 217 1.03 -1.48 32.15
C GLN A 217 1.88 -2.74 32.39
N GLY A 218 2.41 -3.31 31.32
CA GLY A 218 3.23 -4.51 31.38
C GLY A 218 4.73 -4.22 31.48
N SER A 219 5.54 -5.27 31.43
CA SER A 219 7.00 -5.22 31.50
C SER A 219 7.69 -5.01 30.14
N ILE A 220 6.93 -4.92 29.05
CA ILE A 220 7.48 -4.68 27.71
C ILE A 220 7.45 -3.17 27.39
N ASP A 221 8.55 -2.69 26.80
CA ASP A 221 8.75 -1.26 26.54
C ASP A 221 8.16 -0.80 25.20
N SER A 222 7.79 -1.74 24.31
CA SER A 222 7.26 -1.41 22.99
C SER A 222 6.35 -2.50 22.43
N LEU A 223 5.44 -2.09 21.54
CA LEU A 223 4.61 -2.98 20.73
C LEU A 223 5.21 -3.11 19.33
N ASN A 224 4.91 -4.24 18.66
CA ASN A 224 5.14 -4.32 17.22
C ASN A 224 4.48 -3.12 16.50
N VAL A 225 5.18 -2.55 15.51
CA VAL A 225 4.74 -1.32 14.85
C VAL A 225 3.35 -1.44 14.22
N SER A 226 3.00 -2.59 13.63
CA SER A 226 1.68 -2.77 13.04
C SER A 226 0.58 -2.88 14.09
N VAL A 227 0.86 -3.49 15.24
CA VAL A 227 -0.07 -3.54 16.38
C VAL A 227 -0.30 -2.14 16.94
N ALA A 228 0.76 -1.39 17.22
CA ALA A 228 0.68 0.00 17.67
C ALA A 228 -0.09 0.87 16.65
N THR A 229 0.19 0.70 15.34
CA THR A 229 -0.53 1.38 14.27
C THR A 229 -2.04 1.09 14.34
N GLY A 230 -2.43 -0.15 14.54
CA GLY A 230 -3.85 -0.53 14.65
C GLY A 230 -4.55 0.15 15.81
N ILE A 231 -3.92 0.20 16.98
CA ILE A 231 -4.44 0.88 18.18
C ILE A 231 -4.60 2.37 17.92
N CYS A 232 -3.53 3.03 17.43
CA CYS A 232 -3.53 4.46 17.18
C CYS A 232 -4.58 4.86 16.12
N VAL A 233 -4.61 4.17 14.99
CA VAL A 233 -5.55 4.45 13.90
C VAL A 233 -6.99 4.26 14.35
N SER A 234 -7.29 3.21 15.09
CA SER A 234 -8.62 2.94 15.64
C SER A 234 -9.09 4.06 16.55
N GLU A 235 -8.25 4.48 17.49
CA GLU A 235 -8.59 5.56 18.44
C GLU A 235 -8.75 6.91 17.74
N ILE A 236 -7.82 7.26 16.84
CA ILE A 236 -7.92 8.50 16.05
C ILE A 236 -9.21 8.51 15.25
N ARG A 237 -9.56 7.42 14.54
CA ARG A 237 -10.82 7.33 13.79
C ARG A 237 -12.04 7.47 14.67
N ARG A 238 -12.05 6.79 15.82
CA ARG A 238 -13.15 6.90 16.79
C ARG A 238 -13.40 8.35 17.23
N LYS A 239 -12.32 9.15 17.36
CA LYS A 239 -12.41 10.55 17.79
C LYS A 239 -12.71 11.53 16.65
N LEU A 240 -12.34 11.18 15.42
CA LEU A 240 -12.66 11.99 14.23
C LEU A 240 -14.13 11.87 13.80
N GLY A 241 -14.83 10.80 14.18
CA GLY A 241 -16.23 10.51 13.83
C GLY A 241 -16.32 9.63 12.60
#